data_8389738fee81ebc7a595254735282880
#
_entry.id   8389738fee81ebc7a595254735282880
#
_cell.length_a   1.000
_cell.length_b   1.000
_cell.length_c   1.000
_cell.angle_alpha   90.00
_cell.angle_beta   90.00
_cell.angle_gamma   90.00
#
_symmetry.space_group_name_H-M   'P 1'
#
loop_
_entity.id
_entity.type
_entity.pdbx_description
1 polymer ?
#
loop_
_entity_poly.entity_id
_entity_poly.type
_entity_poly.pdbx_seq_one_letter_code
_entity_poly.pdbx_strand_id
1 'polypeptide(L)'
;MEFSNLLKPEAIRIFSSVSSKKRLLHDIAGIAEACYQTDYSQTVEALMERESLGPTGVGGGIALPHARLEQLDKVVGAFVLLENPVEFDAIDKQPVDIVFGLFAPKSAGVEHLKALALVSRTLREQSIVAKLRSNPKPATLYAILTEPANVQAA
;
A
#
# COMPACT_ATOMS: atom_id res chain seq x y z
N MET A 1 4.81 4.62 15.70
CA MET A 1 4.64 4.88 14.26
C MET A 1 3.17 4.87 13.90
N GLU A 2 2.75 5.86 13.14
CA GLU A 2 1.36 6.03 12.73
C GLU A 2 1.28 6.21 11.22
N PHE A 3 0.08 5.98 10.65
CA PHE A 3 -0.11 6.14 9.20
C PHE A 3 0.20 7.56 8.73
N SER A 4 -0.06 8.57 9.53
CA SER A 4 0.26 9.96 9.18
C SER A 4 1.77 10.18 8.97
N ASN A 5 2.61 9.33 9.54
CA ASN A 5 4.06 9.37 9.32
C ASN A 5 4.47 8.74 7.98
N LEU A 6 3.63 7.86 7.46
CA LEU A 6 3.93 7.06 6.26
C LEU A 6 3.27 7.60 5.00
N LEU A 7 2.07 8.17 5.12
CA LEU A 7 1.17 8.35 3.98
C LEU A 7 0.80 9.82 3.82
N LYS A 8 1.12 10.39 2.66
CA LYS A 8 0.61 11.71 2.28
C LYS A 8 -0.81 11.56 1.73
N PRO A 9 -1.70 12.53 1.94
CA PRO A 9 -3.05 12.46 1.35
C PRO A 9 -3.03 12.30 -0.16
N GLU A 10 -2.07 12.92 -0.86
CA GLU A 10 -1.93 12.86 -2.31
C GLU A 10 -1.55 11.46 -2.80
N ALA A 11 -1.06 10.60 -1.92
CA ALA A 11 -0.65 9.24 -2.28
C ALA A 11 -1.79 8.23 -2.18
N ILE A 12 -3.03 8.70 -1.98
CA ILE A 12 -4.22 7.87 -2.01
C ILE A 12 -4.89 8.02 -3.37
N ARG A 13 -5.13 6.88 -4.04
CA ARG A 13 -5.77 6.87 -5.37
C ARG A 13 -6.88 5.84 -5.38
N ILE A 14 -7.91 6.13 -6.16
CA ILE A 14 -9.02 5.22 -6.39
C ILE A 14 -9.08 4.99 -7.89
N PHE A 15 -8.99 3.71 -8.31
CA PHE A 15 -9.11 3.35 -9.73
C PHE A 15 -10.35 2.49 -9.93
N SER A 16 -11.03 2.66 -11.06
CA SER A 16 -12.13 1.79 -11.43
C SER A 16 -11.64 0.36 -11.61
N SER A 17 -10.58 0.18 -12.39
CA SER A 17 -9.97 -1.11 -12.61
C SER A 17 -8.53 -0.93 -13.11
N VAL A 18 -7.75 -1.99 -13.02
CA VAL A 18 -6.43 -2.07 -13.66
C VAL A 18 -6.38 -3.36 -14.46
N SER A 19 -5.59 -3.37 -15.53
CA SER A 19 -5.56 -4.52 -16.45
C SER A 19 -4.85 -5.74 -15.88
N SER A 20 -3.92 -5.56 -14.92
CA SER A 20 -3.12 -6.66 -14.41
C SER A 20 -2.39 -6.24 -13.12
N LYS A 21 -1.85 -7.25 -12.43
CA LYS A 21 -0.94 -7.05 -11.30
C LYS A 21 0.25 -6.18 -11.70
N LYS A 22 0.85 -6.47 -12.85
CA LYS A 22 1.99 -5.71 -13.35
C LYS A 22 1.64 -4.24 -13.53
N ARG A 23 0.48 -3.95 -14.14
CA ARG A 23 0.02 -2.57 -14.35
C ARG A 23 -0.17 -1.86 -13.01
N LEU A 24 -0.73 -2.54 -12.03
CA LEU A 24 -0.93 -1.98 -10.71
C LEU A 24 0.39 -1.62 -10.05
N LEU A 25 1.41 -2.47 -10.15
CA LEU A 25 2.73 -2.18 -9.61
C LEU A 25 3.36 -0.95 -10.29
N HIS A 26 3.17 -0.81 -11.61
CA HIS A 26 3.62 0.39 -12.33
C HIS A 26 2.88 1.64 -11.83
N ASP A 27 1.58 1.54 -11.61
CA ASP A 27 0.79 2.67 -11.12
C ASP A 27 1.25 3.10 -9.73
N ILE A 28 1.55 2.15 -8.85
CA ILE A 28 2.07 2.43 -7.51
C ILE A 28 3.43 3.13 -7.58
N ALA A 29 4.29 2.69 -8.49
CA ALA A 29 5.58 3.36 -8.71
C ALA A 29 5.39 4.80 -9.18
N GLY A 30 4.38 5.04 -10.02
CA GLY A 30 4.05 6.39 -10.47
C GLY A 30 3.57 7.30 -9.33
N ILE A 31 2.79 6.75 -8.41
CA ILE A 31 2.35 7.49 -7.23
C ILE A 31 3.55 7.86 -6.36
N ALA A 32 4.45 6.91 -6.14
CA ALA A 32 5.66 7.16 -5.35
C ALA A 32 6.52 8.26 -5.97
N GLU A 33 6.69 8.25 -7.29
CA GLU A 33 7.44 9.29 -7.99
C GLU A 33 6.77 10.65 -7.80
N ALA A 34 5.46 10.73 -8.01
CA ALA A 34 4.72 11.98 -7.91
C ALA A 34 4.73 12.56 -6.49
N CYS A 35 4.63 11.71 -5.47
CA CYS A 35 4.47 12.15 -4.08
C CYS A 35 5.77 12.21 -3.30
N TYR A 36 6.76 11.39 -3.64
CA TYR A 36 7.98 11.23 -2.85
C TYR A 36 9.27 11.39 -3.66
N GLN A 37 9.15 11.73 -4.93
CA GLN A 37 10.27 11.98 -5.83
C GLN A 37 11.22 10.78 -6.00
N THR A 38 10.68 9.58 -5.93
CA THR A 38 11.44 8.36 -6.24
C THR A 38 11.58 8.21 -7.75
N ASP A 39 12.58 7.44 -8.19
CA ASP A 39 12.75 7.15 -9.61
C ASP A 39 11.75 6.06 -10.04
N TYR A 40 10.93 6.37 -11.04
CA TYR A 40 9.88 5.45 -11.50
C TYR A 40 10.43 4.08 -11.92
N SER A 41 11.46 4.09 -12.79
CA SER A 41 12.01 2.85 -13.32
C SER A 41 12.64 1.97 -12.24
N GLN A 42 13.39 2.58 -11.34
CA GLN A 42 14.02 1.84 -10.23
C GLN A 42 12.95 1.29 -9.27
N THR A 43 11.89 2.06 -9.04
CA THR A 43 10.80 1.62 -8.17
C THR A 43 10.07 0.43 -8.78
N VAL A 44 9.73 0.49 -10.07
CA VAL A 44 9.11 -0.63 -10.78
C VAL A 44 9.98 -1.88 -10.67
N GLU A 45 11.28 -1.74 -10.97
CA GLU A 45 12.21 -2.87 -10.92
C GLU A 45 12.26 -3.49 -9.53
N ALA A 46 12.36 -2.67 -8.49
CA ALA A 46 12.42 -3.15 -7.11
C ALA A 46 11.13 -3.86 -6.69
N LEU A 47 9.97 -3.30 -7.06
CA LEU A 47 8.68 -3.94 -6.77
C LEU A 47 8.54 -5.27 -7.48
N MET A 48 8.91 -5.34 -8.76
CA MET A 48 8.82 -6.57 -9.54
C MET A 48 9.75 -7.64 -9.00
N GLU A 49 10.97 -7.25 -8.63
CA GLU A 49 11.94 -8.17 -8.03
C GLU A 49 11.40 -8.76 -6.73
N ARG A 50 10.83 -7.93 -5.87
CA ARG A 50 10.25 -8.43 -4.60
C ARG A 50 9.09 -9.39 -4.87
N GLU A 51 8.20 -9.08 -5.82
CA GLU A 51 7.07 -9.95 -6.15
C GLU A 51 7.51 -11.28 -6.75
N SER A 52 8.66 -11.31 -7.43
CA SER A 52 9.19 -12.56 -7.98
C SER A 52 9.64 -13.55 -6.92
N LEU A 53 9.90 -13.07 -5.69
CA LEU A 53 10.30 -13.92 -4.56
C LEU A 53 9.10 -14.56 -3.87
N GLY A 54 7.92 -14.05 -4.12
CA GLY A 54 6.68 -14.54 -3.52
C GLY A 54 5.63 -13.44 -3.49
N PRO A 55 4.34 -13.80 -3.52
CA PRO A 55 3.27 -12.82 -3.60
C PRO A 55 3.18 -11.99 -2.33
N THR A 56 2.91 -10.68 -2.50
CA THR A 56 2.61 -9.78 -1.39
C THR A 56 1.10 -9.62 -1.18
N GLY A 57 0.29 -10.34 -1.95
CA GLY A 57 -1.13 -10.47 -1.67
C GLY A 57 -1.32 -11.40 -0.49
N VAL A 58 -1.80 -10.85 0.63
CA VAL A 58 -1.82 -11.54 1.92
C VAL A 58 -3.16 -12.19 2.26
N GLY A 59 -4.12 -12.11 1.33
CA GLY A 59 -5.45 -12.65 1.53
C GLY A 59 -6.46 -11.56 1.91
N GLY A 60 -7.76 -11.90 1.82
CA GLY A 60 -8.83 -10.98 2.13
C GLY A 60 -8.96 -9.81 1.18
N GLY A 61 -8.38 -9.89 -0.02
CA GLY A 61 -8.41 -8.81 -1.00
C GLY A 61 -7.34 -7.74 -0.77
N ILE A 62 -6.33 -8.03 0.06
CA ILE A 62 -5.31 -7.07 0.49
C ILE A 62 -3.96 -7.44 -0.13
N ALA A 63 -3.21 -6.46 -0.61
CA ALA A 63 -1.83 -6.65 -1.05
C ALA A 63 -0.93 -5.56 -0.45
N LEU A 64 0.30 -5.95 -0.12
CA LEU A 64 1.29 -5.07 0.50
C LEU A 64 2.60 -5.10 -0.30
N PRO A 65 2.58 -4.65 -1.56
CA PRO A 65 3.83 -4.57 -2.32
C PRO A 65 4.79 -3.61 -1.64
N HIS A 66 6.09 -3.95 -1.62
CA HIS A 66 7.06 -3.10 -0.95
C HIS A 66 8.43 -3.22 -1.61
N ALA A 67 9.23 -2.18 -1.42
CA ALA A 67 10.55 -2.10 -2.01
C ALA A 67 11.46 -1.19 -1.18
N ARG A 68 12.77 -1.40 -1.29
CA ARG A 68 13.78 -0.53 -0.71
C ARG A 68 14.38 0.32 -1.82
N LEU A 69 14.50 1.63 -1.58
CA LEU A 69 14.94 2.59 -2.58
C LEU A 69 16.02 3.50 -2.00
N GLU A 70 17.01 3.84 -2.83
CA GLU A 70 18.12 4.68 -2.38
C GLU A 70 17.74 6.15 -2.19
N GLN A 71 16.72 6.64 -2.93
CA GLN A 71 16.35 8.04 -2.91
C GLN A 71 15.61 8.46 -1.63
N LEU A 72 15.21 7.51 -0.82
CA LEU A 72 14.39 7.80 0.37
C LEU A 72 15.24 7.96 1.61
N ASP A 73 14.82 8.87 2.49
CA ASP A 73 15.41 9.05 3.81
C ASP A 73 14.48 8.57 4.94
N LYS A 74 13.25 8.21 4.60
CA LYS A 74 12.28 7.66 5.56
C LYS A 74 11.33 6.70 4.85
N VAL A 75 10.61 5.90 5.62
CA VAL A 75 9.60 4.99 5.07
C VAL A 75 8.36 5.79 4.65
N VAL A 76 7.86 5.53 3.45
CA VAL A 76 6.67 6.20 2.90
C VAL A 76 5.75 5.17 2.25
N GLY A 77 4.50 5.55 2.05
CA GLY A 77 3.51 4.63 1.51
C GLY A 77 2.59 5.25 0.46
N ALA A 78 1.92 4.38 -0.26
CA ALA A 78 0.89 4.73 -1.23
C ALA A 78 -0.29 3.77 -1.05
N PHE A 79 -1.50 4.30 -1.11
CA PHE A 79 -2.71 3.50 -0.93
C PHE A 79 -3.56 3.55 -2.21
N VAL A 80 -4.00 2.37 -2.68
CA VAL A 80 -4.88 2.26 -3.84
C VAL A 80 -6.10 1.43 -3.48
N LEU A 81 -7.27 1.97 -3.77
CA LEU A 81 -8.53 1.23 -3.71
C LEU A 81 -9.01 1.00 -5.14
N LEU A 82 -9.29 -0.26 -5.48
CA LEU A 82 -9.85 -0.63 -6.78
C LEU A 82 -11.34 -0.90 -6.62
N GLU A 83 -12.17 -0.32 -7.49
CA GLU A 83 -13.60 -0.63 -7.52
C GLU A 83 -13.82 -2.05 -8.02
N ASN A 84 -12.99 -2.50 -8.96
CA ASN A 84 -13.01 -3.87 -9.50
C ASN A 84 -11.72 -4.57 -9.13
N PRO A 85 -11.78 -5.67 -8.36
CA PRO A 85 -10.57 -6.37 -7.93
C PRO A 85 -9.76 -6.93 -9.09
N VAL A 86 -8.45 -7.08 -8.88
CA VAL A 86 -7.52 -7.61 -9.88
C VAL A 86 -6.84 -8.87 -9.36
N GLU A 87 -6.54 -9.81 -10.26
CA GLU A 87 -5.75 -10.98 -9.93
C GLU A 87 -4.32 -10.56 -9.54
N PHE A 88 -3.91 -10.91 -8.33
CA PHE A 88 -2.62 -10.50 -7.78
C PHE A 88 -1.75 -11.69 -7.36
N ASP A 89 -2.17 -12.91 -7.68
CA ASP A 89 -1.51 -14.14 -7.21
C ASP A 89 -1.41 -14.19 -5.70
N ALA A 90 -2.47 -13.71 -5.00
CA ALA A 90 -2.50 -13.71 -3.56
C ALA A 90 -2.47 -15.13 -2.99
N ILE A 91 -2.02 -15.27 -1.74
CA ILE A 91 -1.87 -16.59 -1.12
C ILE A 91 -3.18 -17.35 -1.00
N ASP A 92 -4.32 -16.66 -0.90
CA ASP A 92 -5.65 -17.28 -0.86
C ASP A 92 -6.29 -17.38 -2.25
N LYS A 93 -5.57 -16.96 -3.29
CA LYS A 93 -6.01 -16.97 -4.70
C LYS A 93 -7.26 -16.10 -4.97
N GLN A 94 -7.59 -15.20 -4.05
CA GLN A 94 -8.68 -14.26 -4.25
C GLN A 94 -8.16 -12.97 -4.87
N PRO A 95 -8.96 -12.29 -5.69
CA PRO A 95 -8.54 -11.02 -6.29
C PRO A 95 -8.38 -9.94 -5.22
N VAL A 96 -7.60 -8.90 -5.55
CA VAL A 96 -7.19 -7.84 -4.64
C VAL A 96 -7.85 -6.53 -5.05
N ASP A 97 -8.39 -5.81 -4.07
CA ASP A 97 -8.98 -4.48 -4.27
C ASP A 97 -8.39 -3.39 -3.37
N ILE A 98 -7.61 -3.77 -2.36
CA ILE A 98 -6.94 -2.82 -1.47
C ILE A 98 -5.44 -3.08 -1.50
N VAL A 99 -4.68 -2.05 -1.84
CA VAL A 99 -3.24 -2.16 -1.98
C VAL A 99 -2.56 -1.05 -1.18
N PHE A 100 -1.61 -1.44 -0.34
CA PHE A 100 -0.76 -0.48 0.37
C PHE A 100 0.68 -0.75 -0.03
N GLY A 101 1.23 0.14 -0.86
CA GLY A 101 2.64 0.08 -1.24
C GLY A 101 3.50 0.71 -0.17
N LEU A 102 4.57 0.03 0.24
CA LEU A 102 5.53 0.55 1.21
C LEU A 102 6.90 0.69 0.57
N PHE A 103 7.52 1.85 0.77
CA PHE A 103 8.85 2.13 0.23
C PHE A 103 9.74 2.59 1.37
N ALA A 104 10.89 1.96 1.50
CA ALA A 104 11.81 2.22 2.61
C ALA A 104 13.20 2.57 2.08
N PRO A 105 13.98 3.37 2.83
CA PRO A 105 15.39 3.56 2.51
C PRO A 105 16.11 2.22 2.54
N LYS A 106 17.14 2.06 1.73
CA LYS A 106 17.94 0.82 1.74
C LYS A 106 18.60 0.56 3.09
N SER A 107 18.88 1.63 3.83
CA SER A 107 19.48 1.53 5.17
C SER A 107 18.45 1.27 6.27
N ALA A 108 17.14 1.33 5.98
CA ALA A 108 16.11 1.13 6.99
C ALA A 108 16.07 -0.32 7.44
N GLY A 109 16.18 -0.55 8.75
CA GLY A 109 16.02 -1.88 9.32
C GLY A 109 14.70 -1.98 10.07
N VAL A 110 14.73 -1.60 11.36
CA VAL A 110 13.58 -1.70 12.26
C VAL A 110 12.39 -0.87 11.77
N GLU A 111 12.63 0.32 11.22
CA GLU A 111 11.55 1.19 10.78
C GLU A 111 10.72 0.57 9.65
N HIS A 112 11.36 -0.14 8.73
CA HIS A 112 10.65 -0.84 7.66
C HIS A 112 9.76 -1.96 8.24
N LEU A 113 10.30 -2.73 9.19
CA LEU A 113 9.54 -3.81 9.84
C LEU A 113 8.36 -3.26 10.65
N LYS A 114 8.56 -2.14 11.36
CA LYS A 114 7.48 -1.48 12.10
C LYS A 114 6.36 -1.02 11.18
N ALA A 115 6.73 -0.44 10.04
CA ALA A 115 5.76 0.03 9.06
C ALA A 115 4.95 -1.13 8.48
N LEU A 116 5.62 -2.21 8.07
CA LEU A 116 4.94 -3.41 7.56
C LEU A 116 3.99 -3.99 8.61
N ALA A 117 4.42 -4.05 9.88
CA ALA A 117 3.59 -4.57 10.96
C ALA A 117 2.35 -3.69 11.19
N LEU A 118 2.52 -2.38 11.17
CA LEU A 118 1.41 -1.45 11.34
C LEU A 118 0.37 -1.63 10.23
N VAL A 119 0.81 -1.62 8.98
CA VAL A 119 -0.08 -1.73 7.83
C VAL A 119 -0.76 -3.09 7.80
N SER A 120 0.00 -4.16 7.99
CA SER A 120 -0.52 -5.53 7.99
C SER A 120 -1.57 -5.72 9.08
N ARG A 121 -1.30 -5.26 10.30
CA ARG A 121 -2.22 -5.38 11.42
C ARG A 121 -3.51 -4.61 11.17
N THR A 122 -3.39 -3.37 10.68
CA THR A 122 -4.55 -2.52 10.41
C THR A 122 -5.44 -3.11 9.32
N LEU A 123 -4.84 -3.59 8.23
CA LEU A 123 -5.59 -4.13 7.11
C LEU A 123 -6.07 -5.57 7.32
N ARG A 124 -5.80 -6.17 8.48
CA ARG A 124 -6.45 -7.41 8.90
C ARG A 124 -7.71 -7.16 9.72
N GLU A 125 -7.93 -5.94 10.18
CA GLU A 125 -9.14 -5.56 10.91
C GLU A 125 -10.31 -5.45 9.94
N GLN A 126 -11.25 -6.39 10.01
CA GLN A 126 -12.37 -6.43 9.06
C GLN A 126 -13.23 -5.18 9.12
N SER A 127 -13.39 -4.58 10.31
CA SER A 127 -14.18 -3.36 10.45
C SER A 127 -13.54 -2.18 9.72
N ILE A 128 -12.22 -2.08 9.76
CA ILE A 128 -11.49 -1.03 9.04
C ILE A 128 -11.59 -1.25 7.53
N VAL A 129 -11.35 -2.48 7.09
CA VAL A 129 -11.42 -2.83 5.67
C VAL A 129 -12.82 -2.55 5.11
N ALA A 130 -13.87 -2.89 5.86
CA ALA A 130 -15.25 -2.61 5.45
C ALA A 130 -15.49 -1.11 5.29
N LYS A 131 -14.98 -0.30 6.21
CA LYS A 131 -15.09 1.17 6.11
C LYS A 131 -14.35 1.71 4.88
N LEU A 132 -13.15 1.19 4.62
CA LEU A 132 -12.39 1.61 3.44
C LEU A 132 -13.14 1.30 2.15
N ARG A 133 -13.69 0.10 2.04
CA ARG A 133 -14.44 -0.32 0.85
C ARG A 133 -15.74 0.46 0.66
N SER A 134 -16.35 0.91 1.75
CA SER A 134 -17.62 1.64 1.71
C SER A 134 -17.46 3.13 1.45
N ASN A 135 -16.25 3.65 1.48
CA ASN A 135 -15.99 5.09 1.39
C ASN A 135 -14.94 5.41 0.33
N PRO A 136 -15.27 5.24 -0.97
CA PRO A 136 -14.32 5.45 -2.05
C PRO A 136 -14.07 6.94 -2.32
N LYS A 137 -13.52 7.64 -1.35
CA LYS A 137 -13.17 9.06 -1.44
C LYS A 137 -11.80 9.25 -0.78
N PRO A 138 -10.82 9.83 -1.48
CA PRO A 138 -9.45 9.94 -0.95
C PRO A 138 -9.38 10.58 0.44
N ALA A 139 -10.09 11.68 0.67
CA ALA A 139 -10.06 12.36 1.97
C ALA A 139 -10.62 11.47 3.09
N THR A 140 -11.69 10.74 2.81
CA THR A 140 -12.31 9.84 3.78
C THR A 140 -11.39 8.64 4.07
N LEU A 141 -10.77 8.08 3.02
CA LEU A 141 -9.82 6.99 3.20
C LEU A 141 -8.63 7.42 4.05
N TYR A 142 -8.12 8.61 3.79
CA TYR A 142 -7.02 9.15 4.59
C TYR A 142 -7.42 9.29 6.06
N ALA A 143 -8.62 9.82 6.32
CA ALA A 143 -9.13 9.98 7.67
C ALA A 143 -9.26 8.64 8.39
N ILE A 144 -9.78 7.62 7.72
CA ILE A 144 -9.93 6.28 8.30
C ILE A 144 -8.56 5.70 8.67
N LEU A 145 -7.59 5.80 7.76
CA LEU A 145 -6.26 5.22 7.98
C LEU A 145 -5.45 5.97 9.05
N THR A 146 -5.65 7.27 9.17
CA THR A 146 -4.86 8.09 10.10
C THR A 146 -5.56 8.32 11.44
N GLU A 147 -6.74 7.77 11.64
CA GLU A 147 -7.47 7.88 12.90
C GLU A 147 -6.65 7.26 14.04
N PRO A 148 -6.57 7.95 15.20
CA PRO A 148 -5.83 7.40 16.34
C PRO A 148 -6.35 6.03 16.78
N ALA A 149 -5.44 5.13 17.17
CA ALA A 149 -5.78 3.76 17.52
C ALA A 149 -6.81 3.67 18.66
N ASN A 150 -6.75 4.57 19.65
CA ASN A 150 -7.68 4.58 20.75
C ASN A 150 -9.11 4.92 20.32
N VAL A 151 -9.27 5.72 19.26
CA VAL A 151 -10.58 6.03 18.69
C VAL A 151 -11.09 4.83 17.90
N GLN A 152 -10.22 4.18 17.15
CA GLN A 152 -10.58 2.98 16.38
C GLN A 152 -10.97 1.82 17.27
N ALA A 153 -10.37 1.71 18.43
CA ALA A 153 -10.64 0.63 19.39
C ALA A 153 -12.00 0.82 20.08
N ALA A 154 -12.52 2.02 20.10
CA ALA A 154 -13.82 2.30 20.67
C ALA A 154 -14.93 1.97 19.67
#